data_c2da9562785166a7a4354d26523a8b76
#
_entry.id   c2da9562785166a7a4354d26523a8b76
#
_cell.length_a   1.000
_cell.length_b   1.000
_cell.length_c   1.000
_cell.angle_alpha   90.00
_cell.angle_beta   90.00
_cell.angle_gamma   90.00
#
_symmetry.space_group_name_H-M   'P 1'
#
loop_
_entity.id
_entity.type
_entity.pdbx_description
1 polymer ?
#
loop_
_entity_poly.entity_id
_entity_poly.type
_entity_poly.pdbx_seq_one_letter_code
_entity_poly.pdbx_strand_id
1 'polypeptide(L)'
;MGKGRGKEVIGVVRSADMIVILVDVFNSSHVDVLMRELYDAGIRINKPRPDITIKKTSQGGIRVNTVGALDLEVDEIRSILSENKMMNADILIRGNATQDEVIDAMLGNRIYVPAFIAVNKIDLVEDKTRKSIAEDIKERFLMDPELISAHTGYHTAEIKDRIYDTLGFMRVYLKPQSEAADLEEPL
;
A
#
# COMPACT_ATOMS: atom_id res chain seq x y z
N MET A 1 -1.40 19.09 -19.38
CA MET A 1 -0.86 17.87 -18.77
C MET A 1 -1.39 16.64 -19.49
N GLY A 2 -0.50 15.79 -19.97
CA GLY A 2 -0.84 14.69 -20.87
C GLY A 2 -1.71 13.61 -20.25
N LYS A 3 -2.98 13.59 -20.59
CA LYS A 3 -4.00 12.62 -20.15
C LYS A 3 -3.71 11.15 -20.53
N GLY A 4 -2.66 10.85 -21.29
CA GLY A 4 -2.37 9.48 -21.78
C GLY A 4 -1.42 8.68 -20.88
N ARG A 5 -0.34 9.29 -20.39
CA ARG A 5 0.72 8.57 -19.67
C ARG A 5 0.36 8.16 -18.24
N GLY A 6 -0.54 8.86 -17.56
CA GLY A 6 -0.95 8.52 -16.20
C GLY A 6 -1.59 7.13 -16.09
N LYS A 7 -2.41 6.73 -17.06
CA LYS A 7 -3.05 5.40 -17.07
C LYS A 7 -2.03 4.26 -17.28
N GLU A 8 -1.03 4.48 -18.13
CA GLU A 8 0.04 3.51 -18.36
C GLU A 8 0.88 3.30 -17.09
N VAL A 9 1.26 4.41 -16.41
CA VAL A 9 2.00 4.36 -15.15
C VAL A 9 1.20 3.61 -14.09
N ILE A 10 -0.09 3.92 -13.92
CA ILE A 10 -0.96 3.21 -12.96
C ILE A 10 -1.05 1.71 -13.29
N GLY A 11 -1.08 1.36 -14.57
CA GLY A 11 -1.05 -0.05 -15.01
C GLY A 11 0.19 -0.79 -14.50
N VAL A 12 1.36 -0.16 -14.60
CA VAL A 12 2.63 -0.72 -14.10
C VAL A 12 2.64 -0.78 -12.56
N VAL A 13 2.22 0.31 -11.91
CA VAL A 13 2.15 0.38 -10.44
C VAL A 13 1.26 -0.72 -9.86
N ARG A 14 0.18 -1.09 -10.55
CA ARG A 14 -0.72 -2.18 -10.12
C ARG A 14 -0.08 -3.57 -10.13
N SER A 15 1.05 -3.77 -10.80
CA SER A 15 1.81 -5.03 -10.82
C SER A 15 3.05 -5.02 -9.93
N ALA A 16 3.30 -3.91 -9.22
CA ALA A 16 4.46 -3.79 -8.35
C ALA A 16 4.24 -4.48 -7.00
N ASP A 17 5.28 -5.09 -6.45
CA ASP A 17 5.29 -5.68 -5.11
C ASP A 17 5.48 -4.63 -4.02
N MET A 18 6.04 -3.46 -4.38
CA MET A 18 6.23 -2.31 -3.49
C MET A 18 6.23 -1.01 -4.28
N ILE A 19 5.86 0.09 -3.62
CA ILE A 19 5.86 1.44 -4.21
C ILE A 19 6.83 2.33 -3.42
N VAL A 20 7.73 3.01 -4.12
CA VAL A 20 8.52 4.11 -3.58
C VAL A 20 7.99 5.41 -4.14
N ILE A 21 7.44 6.27 -3.27
CA ILE A 21 6.96 7.59 -3.63
C ILE A 21 8.13 8.56 -3.52
N LEU A 22 8.69 8.94 -4.67
CA LEU A 22 9.85 9.84 -4.72
C LEU A 22 9.40 11.26 -5.04
N VAL A 23 9.70 12.19 -4.13
CA VAL A 23 9.47 13.62 -4.29
C VAL A 23 10.76 14.39 -4.02
N ASP A 24 10.87 15.61 -4.52
CA ASP A 24 11.96 16.50 -4.09
C ASP A 24 11.53 17.39 -2.91
N VAL A 25 12.51 17.88 -2.20
CA VAL A 25 12.32 18.68 -0.98
C VAL A 25 11.50 19.95 -1.18
N PHE A 26 11.47 20.50 -2.41
CA PHE A 26 10.72 21.72 -2.76
C PHE A 26 9.27 21.43 -3.15
N ASN A 27 8.94 20.16 -3.41
CA ASN A 27 7.65 19.71 -3.89
C ASN A 27 7.05 18.59 -3.02
N SER A 28 7.32 18.62 -1.71
CA SER A 28 6.81 17.60 -0.77
C SER A 28 5.27 17.51 -0.74
N SER A 29 4.57 18.62 -1.06
CA SER A 29 3.11 18.64 -1.20
C SER A 29 2.58 17.75 -2.33
N HIS A 30 3.42 17.34 -3.28
CA HIS A 30 3.01 16.38 -4.32
C HIS A 30 2.69 14.99 -3.76
N VAL A 31 3.14 14.67 -2.57
CA VAL A 31 2.79 13.40 -1.90
C VAL A 31 1.28 13.25 -1.78
N ASP A 32 0.54 14.32 -1.42
CA ASP A 32 -0.93 14.26 -1.31
C ASP A 32 -1.60 13.90 -2.62
N VAL A 33 -1.12 14.51 -3.70
CA VAL A 33 -1.65 14.27 -5.05
C VAL A 33 -1.40 12.82 -5.44
N LEU A 34 -0.17 12.32 -5.24
CA LEU A 34 0.19 10.94 -5.56
C LEU A 34 -0.59 9.93 -4.72
N MET A 35 -0.73 10.19 -3.42
CA MET A 35 -1.51 9.32 -2.52
C MET A 35 -2.99 9.23 -2.95
N ARG A 36 -3.59 10.35 -3.35
CA ARG A 36 -4.96 10.40 -3.85
C ARG A 36 -5.10 9.65 -5.16
N GLU A 37 -4.22 9.90 -6.13
CA GLU A 37 -4.23 9.21 -7.42
C GLU A 37 -4.09 7.69 -7.27
N LEU A 38 -3.23 7.24 -6.36
CA LEU A 38 -3.07 5.81 -6.05
C LEU A 38 -4.35 5.24 -5.42
N TYR A 39 -4.94 5.96 -4.46
CA TYR A 39 -6.20 5.54 -3.83
C TYR A 39 -7.34 5.44 -4.84
N ASP A 40 -7.51 6.44 -5.70
CA ASP A 40 -8.54 6.49 -6.74
C ASP A 40 -8.32 5.37 -7.79
N ALA A 41 -7.06 5.01 -8.04
CA ALA A 41 -6.71 3.87 -8.88
C ALA A 41 -6.95 2.50 -8.21
N GLY A 42 -7.44 2.48 -6.97
CA GLY A 42 -7.72 1.26 -6.22
C GLY A 42 -6.50 0.60 -5.59
N ILE A 43 -5.45 1.38 -5.34
CA ILE A 43 -4.24 0.92 -4.65
C ILE A 43 -4.31 1.34 -3.18
N ARG A 44 -4.14 0.39 -2.28
CA ARG A 44 -4.20 0.58 -0.83
C ARG A 44 -2.80 0.40 -0.27
N ILE A 45 -2.16 1.53 0.05
CA ILE A 45 -0.79 1.57 0.55
C ILE A 45 -0.77 1.25 2.04
N ASN A 46 0.14 0.36 2.44
CA ASN A 46 0.40 -0.02 3.84
C ASN A 46 -0.85 -0.43 4.63
N LYS A 47 -1.89 -0.90 3.92
CA LYS A 47 -3.08 -1.47 4.55
C LYS A 47 -3.09 -2.97 4.39
N PRO A 48 -3.48 -3.74 5.41
CA PRO A 48 -3.73 -5.16 5.24
C PRO A 48 -4.97 -5.36 4.37
N ARG A 49 -5.01 -6.46 3.64
CA ARG A 49 -6.23 -6.84 2.92
C ARG A 49 -7.30 -7.23 3.94
N PRO A 50 -8.52 -6.67 3.88
CA PRO A 50 -9.59 -7.05 4.79
C PRO A 50 -10.00 -8.52 4.59
N ASP A 51 -10.24 -9.24 5.67
CA ASP A 51 -10.71 -10.63 5.60
C ASP A 51 -12.24 -10.66 5.38
N ILE A 52 -12.62 -10.21 4.20
CA ILE A 52 -14.02 -10.16 3.75
C ILE A 52 -14.14 -11.04 2.51
N THR A 53 -15.02 -12.04 2.62
CA THR A 53 -15.36 -12.90 1.49
C THR A 53 -16.78 -12.60 1.03
N ILE A 54 -16.96 -12.26 -0.24
CA ILE A 54 -18.28 -12.00 -0.84
C ILE A 54 -18.51 -13.01 -1.97
N LYS A 55 -19.57 -13.80 -1.84
CA LYS A 55 -20.00 -14.76 -2.84
C LYS A 55 -21.38 -14.35 -3.39
N LYS A 56 -21.41 -13.95 -4.66
CA LYS A 56 -22.70 -13.65 -5.33
C LYS A 56 -23.54 -14.91 -5.43
N THR A 57 -24.84 -14.76 -5.17
CA THR A 57 -25.84 -15.83 -5.29
C THR A 57 -26.92 -15.44 -6.29
N SER A 58 -27.67 -16.40 -6.82
CA SER A 58 -28.76 -16.14 -7.76
C SER A 58 -30.03 -15.65 -7.06
N GLN A 59 -30.24 -16.01 -5.79
CA GLN A 59 -31.41 -15.69 -5.00
C GLN A 59 -31.09 -15.77 -3.50
N GLY A 60 -32.02 -15.31 -2.65
CA GLY A 60 -31.90 -15.43 -1.18
C GLY A 60 -31.54 -14.14 -0.47
N GLY A 61 -31.41 -13.01 -1.18
CA GLY A 61 -31.05 -11.72 -0.60
C GLY A 61 -29.60 -11.66 -0.15
N ILE A 62 -29.26 -10.65 0.66
CA ILE A 62 -27.92 -10.45 1.22
C ILE A 62 -27.88 -11.08 2.62
N ARG A 63 -27.05 -12.10 2.78
CA ARG A 63 -26.77 -12.74 4.06
C ARG A 63 -25.41 -12.32 4.55
N VAL A 64 -25.35 -11.77 5.77
CA VAL A 64 -24.12 -11.30 6.40
C VAL A 64 -23.80 -12.18 7.58
N ASN A 65 -22.63 -12.80 7.57
CA ASN A 65 -22.06 -13.57 8.66
C ASN A 65 -20.80 -12.89 9.16
N THR A 66 -20.65 -12.79 10.47
CA THR A 66 -19.49 -12.14 11.09
C THR A 66 -18.82 -13.09 12.07
N VAL A 67 -17.50 -12.99 12.16
CA VAL A 67 -16.67 -13.71 13.14
C VAL A 67 -15.81 -12.69 13.86
N GLY A 68 -16.03 -12.51 15.16
CA GLY A 68 -15.38 -11.48 15.97
C GLY A 68 -16.22 -10.21 16.09
N ALA A 69 -15.62 -9.15 16.65
CA ALA A 69 -16.27 -7.86 16.81
C ALA A 69 -16.31 -7.13 15.46
N LEU A 70 -17.44 -6.52 15.16
CA LEU A 70 -17.65 -5.68 13.98
C LEU A 70 -18.35 -4.40 14.43
N ASP A 71 -17.78 -3.25 14.09
CA ASP A 71 -18.36 -1.94 14.43
C ASP A 71 -19.46 -1.50 13.45
N LEU A 72 -19.50 -2.08 12.24
CA LEU A 72 -20.54 -1.81 11.26
C LEU A 72 -21.82 -2.59 11.56
N GLU A 73 -22.94 -1.90 11.46
CA GLU A 73 -24.25 -2.56 11.52
C GLU A 73 -24.51 -3.41 10.27
N VAL A 74 -25.16 -4.55 10.47
CA VAL A 74 -25.48 -5.48 9.36
C VAL A 74 -26.33 -4.81 8.27
N ASP A 75 -27.21 -3.89 8.65
CA ASP A 75 -28.07 -3.18 7.71
C ASP A 75 -27.30 -2.13 6.90
N GLU A 76 -26.23 -1.54 7.45
CA GLU A 76 -25.32 -0.69 6.69
C GLU A 76 -24.60 -1.48 5.59
N ILE A 77 -24.12 -2.68 5.92
CA ILE A 77 -23.47 -3.57 4.94
C ILE A 77 -24.45 -3.95 3.83
N ARG A 78 -25.70 -4.27 4.17
CA ARG A 78 -26.75 -4.57 3.18
C ARG A 78 -27.03 -3.38 2.28
N SER A 79 -27.08 -2.16 2.85
CA SER A 79 -27.30 -0.93 2.11
C SER A 79 -26.16 -0.67 1.11
N ILE A 80 -24.90 -0.76 1.55
CA ILE A 80 -23.72 -0.60 0.70
C ILE A 80 -23.79 -1.54 -0.52
N LEU A 81 -24.10 -2.82 -0.32
CA LEU A 81 -24.17 -3.77 -1.41
C LEU A 81 -25.35 -3.50 -2.35
N SER A 82 -26.53 -3.18 -1.79
CA SER A 82 -27.74 -2.90 -2.57
C SER A 82 -27.58 -1.66 -3.46
N GLU A 83 -27.00 -0.59 -2.92
CA GLU A 83 -26.68 0.64 -3.67
C GLU A 83 -25.75 0.37 -4.86
N ASN A 84 -24.85 -0.60 -4.70
CA ASN A 84 -23.96 -1.07 -5.73
C ASN A 84 -24.54 -2.20 -6.60
N LYS A 85 -25.87 -2.35 -6.61
CA LYS A 85 -26.62 -3.32 -7.43
C LYS A 85 -26.32 -4.79 -7.12
N MET A 86 -25.81 -5.09 -5.94
CA MET A 86 -25.63 -6.46 -5.47
C MET A 86 -26.78 -6.86 -4.56
N MET A 87 -27.81 -7.48 -5.13
CA MET A 87 -29.06 -7.80 -4.42
C MET A 87 -29.06 -9.17 -3.75
N ASN A 88 -28.16 -10.06 -4.15
CA ASN A 88 -28.06 -11.42 -3.63
C ASN A 88 -26.60 -11.79 -3.43
N ALA A 89 -26.20 -12.02 -2.18
CA ALA A 89 -24.83 -12.40 -1.83
C ALA A 89 -24.75 -13.05 -0.43
N ASP A 90 -23.80 -13.95 -0.27
CA ASP A 90 -23.32 -14.42 1.03
C ASP A 90 -22.03 -13.69 1.35
N ILE A 91 -21.99 -13.03 2.50
CA ILE A 91 -20.84 -12.29 2.98
C ILE A 91 -20.35 -12.91 4.26
N LEU A 92 -19.06 -13.08 4.37
CA LEU A 92 -18.36 -13.47 5.59
C LEU A 92 -17.30 -12.43 5.90
N ILE A 93 -17.39 -11.81 7.07
CA ILE A 93 -16.43 -10.83 7.59
C ILE A 93 -15.77 -11.45 8.82
N ARG A 94 -14.43 -11.50 8.84
CA ARG A 94 -13.65 -11.92 9.98
C ARG A 94 -12.89 -10.73 10.56
N GLY A 95 -13.14 -10.47 11.85
CA GLY A 95 -12.63 -9.29 12.53
C GLY A 95 -13.44 -8.02 12.22
N ASN A 96 -12.84 -6.87 12.50
CA ASN A 96 -13.46 -5.57 12.23
C ASN A 96 -13.27 -5.15 10.76
N ALA A 97 -14.22 -4.37 10.23
CA ALA A 97 -14.16 -3.83 8.89
C ALA A 97 -14.82 -2.45 8.83
N THR A 98 -14.30 -1.60 7.98
CA THR A 98 -14.87 -0.29 7.66
C THR A 98 -15.77 -0.37 6.42
N GLN A 99 -16.61 0.65 6.20
CA GLN A 99 -17.44 0.75 5.00
C GLN A 99 -16.60 0.70 3.71
N ASP A 100 -15.47 1.41 3.69
CA ASP A 100 -14.55 1.40 2.55
C ASP A 100 -13.99 0.01 2.26
N GLU A 101 -13.67 -0.76 3.29
CA GLU A 101 -13.17 -2.13 3.14
C GLU A 101 -14.23 -3.09 2.61
N VAL A 102 -15.50 -2.90 2.99
CA VAL A 102 -16.62 -3.66 2.40
C VAL A 102 -16.78 -3.31 0.91
N ILE A 103 -16.69 -2.02 0.56
CA ILE A 103 -16.74 -1.56 -0.83
C ILE A 103 -15.55 -2.12 -1.63
N ASP A 104 -14.35 -2.07 -1.07
CA ASP A 104 -13.14 -2.60 -1.70
C ASP A 104 -13.23 -4.10 -1.95
N ALA A 105 -13.74 -4.86 -0.97
CA ALA A 105 -13.97 -6.31 -1.11
C ALA A 105 -15.03 -6.61 -2.17
N MET A 106 -16.11 -5.82 -2.22
CA MET A 106 -17.18 -5.97 -3.21
C MET A 106 -16.68 -5.72 -4.63
N LEU A 107 -15.86 -4.69 -4.83
CA LEU A 107 -15.28 -4.37 -6.13
C LEU A 107 -14.24 -5.41 -6.58
N GLY A 108 -13.55 -6.05 -5.66
CA GLY A 108 -12.65 -7.18 -5.90
C GLY A 108 -11.42 -6.87 -6.77
N ASN A 109 -11.17 -5.60 -7.06
CA ASN A 109 -10.09 -5.15 -7.95
C ASN A 109 -9.06 -4.25 -7.24
N ARG A 110 -9.04 -4.26 -5.91
CA ARG A 110 -8.08 -3.49 -5.11
C ARG A 110 -6.77 -4.25 -4.94
N ILE A 111 -5.69 -3.47 -4.89
CA ILE A 111 -4.34 -3.95 -4.64
C ILE A 111 -3.88 -3.39 -3.30
N TYR A 112 -3.31 -4.25 -2.49
CA TYR A 112 -2.74 -3.92 -1.18
C TYR A 112 -1.23 -4.10 -1.29
N VAL A 113 -0.48 -3.01 -1.16
CA VAL A 113 0.96 -2.99 -1.45
C VAL A 113 1.70 -2.14 -0.42
N PRO A 114 2.86 -2.60 0.07
CA PRO A 114 3.70 -1.78 0.93
C PRO A 114 4.29 -0.61 0.14
N ALA A 115 4.51 0.52 0.84
CA ALA A 115 5.13 1.68 0.25
C ALA A 115 5.89 2.50 1.30
N PHE A 116 6.85 3.28 0.84
CA PHE A 116 7.44 4.35 1.63
C PHE A 116 7.66 5.61 0.79
N ILE A 117 7.88 6.72 1.47
CA ILE A 117 8.13 8.02 0.85
C ILE A 117 9.63 8.30 0.94
N ALA A 118 10.24 8.72 -0.17
CA ALA A 118 11.60 9.21 -0.23
C ALA A 118 11.61 10.68 -0.67
N VAL A 119 12.25 11.54 0.14
CA VAL A 119 12.40 12.96 -0.15
C VAL A 119 13.82 13.22 -0.59
N ASN A 120 13.98 13.54 -1.86
CA ASN A 120 15.28 13.77 -2.49
C ASN A 120 15.72 15.25 -2.44
N LYS A 121 16.99 15.49 -2.73
CA LYS A 121 17.65 16.81 -2.80
C LYS A 121 17.73 17.50 -1.43
N ILE A 122 17.83 16.74 -0.36
CA ILE A 122 17.94 17.32 0.99
C ILE A 122 19.25 18.08 1.21
N ASP A 123 20.26 17.86 0.37
CA ASP A 123 21.50 18.62 0.35
C ASP A 123 21.30 20.11 0.05
N LEU A 124 20.17 20.48 -0.55
CA LEU A 124 19.84 21.86 -0.93
C LEU A 124 19.10 22.64 0.17
N VAL A 125 18.82 22.03 1.33
CA VAL A 125 18.10 22.67 2.43
C VAL A 125 18.78 22.42 3.77
N GLU A 126 18.52 23.32 4.72
CA GLU A 126 19.03 23.22 6.08
C GLU A 126 18.38 22.11 6.90
N ASP A 127 19.07 21.62 7.93
CA ASP A 127 18.60 20.54 8.80
C ASP A 127 17.25 20.83 9.47
N LYS A 128 16.97 22.08 9.80
CA LYS A 128 15.66 22.50 10.35
C LYS A 128 14.54 22.22 9.36
N THR A 129 14.75 22.56 8.10
CA THR A 129 13.76 22.31 7.02
C THR A 129 13.58 20.81 6.77
N ARG A 130 14.67 20.04 6.78
CA ARG A 130 14.62 18.57 6.64
C ARG A 130 13.74 17.94 7.71
N LYS A 131 13.95 18.32 8.98
CA LYS A 131 13.16 17.83 10.12
C LYS A 131 11.69 18.20 9.99
N SER A 132 11.39 19.46 9.66
CA SER A 132 10.02 19.94 9.49
C SER A 132 9.27 19.16 8.37
N ILE A 133 9.93 18.88 7.25
CA ILE A 133 9.33 18.09 6.15
C ILE A 133 9.10 16.63 6.60
N ALA A 134 10.06 16.06 7.32
CA ALA A 134 9.91 14.69 7.81
C ALA A 134 8.76 14.57 8.81
N GLU A 135 8.63 15.51 9.73
CA GLU A 135 7.55 15.59 10.71
C GLU A 135 6.18 15.78 10.02
N ASP A 136 6.06 16.71 9.08
CA ASP A 136 4.83 16.93 8.30
C ASP A 136 4.38 15.65 7.56
N ILE A 137 5.29 14.98 6.87
CA ILE A 137 4.98 13.74 6.15
C ILE A 137 4.58 12.64 7.15
N LYS A 138 5.29 12.51 8.26
CA LYS A 138 4.98 11.50 9.29
C LYS A 138 3.60 11.71 9.90
N GLU A 139 3.25 12.95 10.25
CA GLU A 139 1.94 13.28 10.83
C GLU A 139 0.80 13.03 9.85
N ARG A 140 0.97 13.40 8.58
CA ARG A 140 -0.09 13.31 7.57
C ARG A 140 -0.32 11.92 7.01
N PHE A 141 0.75 11.14 6.85
CA PHE A 141 0.67 9.83 6.18
C PHE A 141 0.99 8.65 7.09
N LEU A 142 1.36 8.90 8.36
CA LEU A 142 1.78 7.88 9.32
C LEU A 142 2.95 7.02 8.79
N MET A 143 3.83 7.65 8.02
CA MET A 143 5.00 7.04 7.41
C MET A 143 6.25 7.88 7.70
N ASP A 144 7.31 7.26 8.19
CA ASP A 144 8.61 7.90 8.29
C ASP A 144 9.24 7.98 6.90
N PRO A 145 9.50 9.21 6.37
CA PRO A 145 10.10 9.35 5.06
C PRO A 145 11.61 9.09 5.10
N GLU A 146 12.15 8.55 4.00
CA GLU A 146 13.60 8.52 3.78
C GLU A 146 14.07 9.86 3.21
N LEU A 147 14.97 10.52 3.92
CA LEU A 147 15.56 11.77 3.49
C LEU A 147 16.88 11.47 2.76
N ILE A 148 16.93 11.74 1.47
CA ILE A 148 18.05 11.34 0.62
C ILE A 148 18.60 12.49 -0.21
N SER A 149 19.83 12.34 -0.67
CA SER A 149 20.39 13.10 -1.78
C SER A 149 21.02 12.16 -2.80
N ALA A 150 20.35 11.97 -3.91
CA ALA A 150 20.90 11.18 -5.02
C ALA A 150 22.16 11.83 -5.61
N HIS A 151 22.33 13.15 -5.48
CA HIS A 151 23.48 13.89 -5.96
C HIS A 151 24.75 13.59 -5.13
N THR A 152 24.60 13.57 -3.79
CA THR A 152 25.74 13.34 -2.89
C THR A 152 25.89 11.87 -2.50
N GLY A 153 24.92 11.03 -2.80
CA GLY A 153 24.85 9.63 -2.34
C GLY A 153 24.35 9.48 -0.89
N TYR A 154 23.93 10.57 -0.24
CA TYR A 154 23.47 10.52 1.14
C TYR A 154 22.22 9.66 1.30
N HIS A 155 22.24 8.69 2.22
CA HIS A 155 21.18 7.74 2.52
C HIS A 155 20.60 6.95 1.33
N THR A 156 21.36 6.85 0.23
CA THR A 156 20.91 6.06 -0.93
C THR A 156 21.13 4.56 -0.75
N ALA A 157 22.07 4.16 0.10
CA ALA A 157 22.27 2.75 0.45
C ALA A 157 21.14 2.25 1.35
N GLU A 158 20.71 3.06 2.29
CA GLU A 158 19.63 2.75 3.24
C GLU A 158 18.28 2.49 2.54
N ILE A 159 18.04 3.12 1.38
CA ILE A 159 16.87 2.78 0.56
C ILE A 159 16.89 1.32 0.12
N LYS A 160 18.05 0.79 -0.26
CA LYS A 160 18.16 -0.62 -0.67
C LYS A 160 17.86 -1.56 0.48
N ASP A 161 18.38 -1.25 1.66
CA ASP A 161 18.12 -2.02 2.86
C ASP A 161 16.63 -1.97 3.22
N ARG A 162 16.02 -0.79 3.16
CA ARG A 162 14.57 -0.63 3.39
C ARG A 162 13.71 -1.38 2.38
N ILE A 163 14.08 -1.40 1.11
CA ILE A 163 13.42 -2.21 0.08
C ILE A 163 13.50 -3.68 0.43
N TYR A 164 14.70 -4.16 0.77
CA TYR A 164 14.97 -5.54 1.13
C TYR A 164 14.11 -5.98 2.32
N ASP A 165 14.09 -5.17 3.39
CA ASP A 165 13.34 -5.44 4.61
C ASP A 165 11.82 -5.38 4.38
N THR A 166 11.36 -4.36 3.63
CA THR A 166 9.92 -4.16 3.36
C THR A 166 9.34 -5.31 2.53
N LEU A 167 10.10 -5.83 1.57
CA LEU A 167 9.68 -6.96 0.73
C LEU A 167 9.87 -8.31 1.43
N GLY A 168 10.55 -8.33 2.59
CA GLY A 168 10.81 -9.56 3.32
C GLY A 168 11.68 -10.55 2.55
N PHE A 169 12.61 -10.05 1.74
CA PHE A 169 13.54 -10.90 1.03
C PHE A 169 14.39 -11.72 1.99
N MET A 170 14.63 -12.98 1.64
CA MET A 170 15.57 -13.83 2.33
C MET A 170 16.69 -14.25 1.37
N ARG A 171 17.91 -14.36 1.90
CA ARG A 171 19.02 -14.94 1.16
C ARG A 171 19.01 -16.46 1.35
N VAL A 172 18.98 -17.19 0.28
CA VAL A 172 19.05 -18.65 0.28
C VAL A 172 20.43 -19.06 -0.19
N TYR A 173 21.13 -19.85 0.62
CA TYR A 173 22.45 -20.35 0.29
C TYR A 173 22.36 -21.85 0.07
N LEU A 174 22.90 -22.33 -1.04
CA LEU A 174 23.02 -23.75 -1.29
C LEU A 174 24.24 -24.31 -0.58
N LYS A 175 24.12 -25.54 -0.11
CA LYS A 175 25.25 -26.29 0.41
C LYS A 175 25.18 -27.74 -0.03
N PRO A 176 26.31 -28.34 -0.44
CA PRO A 176 26.42 -29.79 -0.61
C PRO A 176 26.18 -30.50 0.72
N GLN A 177 25.79 -31.78 0.65
CA GLN A 177 25.34 -32.53 1.83
C GLN A 177 26.40 -32.67 2.96
N SER A 178 27.67 -32.48 2.65
CA SER A 178 28.81 -32.64 3.59
C SER A 178 29.73 -31.43 3.72
N GLU A 179 29.35 -30.28 3.15
CA GLU A 179 30.19 -29.07 3.15
C GLU A 179 29.50 -27.92 3.85
N ALA A 180 30.23 -26.84 4.16
CA ALA A 180 29.68 -25.60 4.64
C ALA A 180 28.93 -24.86 3.47
N ALA A 181 27.91 -24.07 3.81
CA ALA A 181 27.25 -23.24 2.81
C ALA A 181 28.23 -22.16 2.27
N ASP A 182 28.21 -21.92 0.96
CA ASP A 182 28.87 -20.77 0.38
C ASP A 182 28.03 -19.53 0.70
N LEU A 183 28.59 -18.66 1.55
CA LEU A 183 27.91 -17.43 2.00
C LEU A 183 28.26 -16.21 1.12
N GLU A 184 29.14 -16.35 0.16
CA GLU A 184 29.57 -15.26 -0.72
C GLU A 184 28.62 -15.10 -1.91
N GLU A 185 28.02 -16.21 -2.39
CA GLU A 185 27.11 -16.20 -3.54
C GLU A 185 25.70 -16.74 -3.14
N PRO A 186 24.79 -15.89 -2.65
CA PRO A 186 23.38 -16.27 -2.47
C PRO A 186 22.69 -16.44 -3.83
N LEU A 187 21.72 -17.37 -3.89
CA LEU A 187 20.83 -17.53 -5.03
C LEU A 187 19.89 -16.33 -5.18
#